data_cf430095e71592b07390e007760dfb1e
#
_entry.id   cf430095e71592b07390e007760dfb1e
#
_cell.length_a   1.000
_cell.length_b   1.000
_cell.length_c   1.000
_cell.angle_alpha   90.00
_cell.angle_beta   90.00
_cell.angle_gamma   90.00
#
_symmetry.space_group_name_H-M   'P 1'
#
loop_
_entity.id
_entity.type
_entity.pdbx_description
1 polymer ?
#
loop_
_entity_poly.entity_id
_entity_poly.type
_entity_poly.pdbx_seq_one_letter_code
_entity_poly.pdbx_strand_id
1 'polypeptide(L)'
;MEDILYDYHLAMGMVGENDSNDFQKRMYQASVFKNHRITQAEFDSSLVYYTRHADRLQKIYENVTKRLTDEAVSLGASASDIGNFGENASSGDTANVWKEAASCVLTTQVPYNVESFYLKADTAYHKGDRLILSFDTQFIYQDGYKDGVAMLSVKFENDSVAARTIHLSESSHYSIAIEDDARLGIKEVSGFLSLQDSPNASATTLKIMFVSNIRLVR
;
A
#
# COMPACT_ATOMS: atom_id res chain seq x y z
N MET A 1 16.81 -9.33 8.05
CA MET A 1 15.88 -8.98 6.96
C MET A 1 15.17 -7.65 7.24
N GLU A 2 14.65 -7.44 8.45
CA GLU A 2 13.99 -6.18 8.84
C GLU A 2 14.87 -4.95 8.57
N ASP A 3 16.10 -4.92 9.09
CA ASP A 3 17.02 -3.78 8.88
C ASP A 3 17.35 -3.56 7.40
N ILE A 4 17.48 -4.64 6.64
CA ILE A 4 17.75 -4.56 5.20
C ILE A 4 16.58 -3.94 4.46
N LEU A 5 15.36 -4.36 4.78
CA LEU A 5 14.15 -3.80 4.17
C LEU A 5 13.91 -2.35 4.60
N TYR A 6 14.21 -2.02 5.87
CA TYR A 6 14.17 -0.66 6.35
C TYR A 6 15.07 0.27 5.53
N ASP A 7 16.38 -0.07 5.44
CA ASP A 7 17.34 0.72 4.67
C ASP A 7 17.03 0.74 3.17
N TYR A 8 16.48 -0.37 2.65
CA TYR A 8 16.05 -0.46 1.25
C TYR A 8 14.93 0.54 0.95
N HIS A 9 13.89 0.58 1.78
CA HIS A 9 12.77 1.52 1.59
C HIS A 9 13.20 2.97 1.79
N LEU A 10 14.04 3.23 2.78
CA LEU A 10 14.61 4.56 3.00
C LEU A 10 15.42 5.02 1.77
N ALA A 11 16.28 4.16 1.25
CA ALA A 11 17.09 4.45 0.07
C ALA A 11 16.23 4.65 -1.19
N MET A 12 15.15 3.88 -1.35
CA MET A 12 14.22 4.06 -2.47
C MET A 12 13.39 5.34 -2.34
N GLY A 13 13.02 5.75 -1.13
CA GLY A 13 12.34 7.04 -0.89
C GLY A 13 13.22 8.26 -1.20
N MET A 14 14.55 8.13 -1.15
CA MET A 14 15.49 9.19 -1.54
C MET A 14 15.58 9.38 -3.06
N VAL A 15 15.18 8.40 -3.84
CA VAL A 15 15.06 8.52 -5.30
C VAL A 15 13.71 9.19 -5.57
N GLY A 16 13.73 10.51 -5.79
CA GLY A 16 12.50 11.29 -6.00
C GLY A 16 11.63 10.74 -7.14
N GLU A 17 10.31 10.97 -7.04
CA GLU A 17 9.29 10.49 -8.00
C GLU A 17 9.58 10.90 -9.46
N ASN A 18 10.36 11.95 -9.69
CA ASN A 18 10.69 12.49 -11.01
C ASN A 18 11.98 11.93 -11.61
N ASP A 19 12.74 11.14 -10.87
CA ASP A 19 14.00 10.57 -11.35
C ASP A 19 13.79 9.11 -11.80
N SER A 20 13.34 8.96 -13.03
CA SER A 20 13.28 7.67 -13.75
C SER A 20 14.66 7.09 -14.07
N ASN A 21 15.71 7.51 -13.34
CA ASN A 21 17.07 7.05 -13.57
C ASN A 21 17.29 5.69 -12.89
N ASP A 22 17.07 4.62 -13.65
CA ASP A 22 17.35 3.23 -13.24
C ASP A 22 18.77 3.04 -12.68
N PHE A 23 19.71 3.88 -13.09
CA PHE A 23 21.09 3.84 -12.60
C PHE A 23 21.17 4.24 -11.12
N GLN A 24 20.50 5.32 -10.73
CA GLN A 24 20.50 5.77 -9.33
C GLN A 24 19.81 4.74 -8.42
N LYS A 25 18.67 4.18 -8.85
CA LYS A 25 17.99 3.11 -8.11
C LYS A 25 18.91 1.93 -7.85
N ARG A 26 19.59 1.45 -8.88
CA ARG A 26 20.57 0.35 -8.76
C ARG A 26 21.76 0.71 -7.86
N MET A 27 22.21 1.94 -7.89
CA MET A 27 23.34 2.41 -7.08
C MET A 27 22.96 2.45 -5.60
N TYR A 28 21.77 2.96 -5.25
CA TYR A 28 21.26 2.95 -3.88
C TYR A 28 21.03 1.54 -3.37
N GLN A 29 20.42 0.68 -4.19
CA GLN A 29 20.21 -0.73 -3.86
C GLN A 29 21.54 -1.45 -3.58
N ALA A 30 22.54 -1.26 -4.45
CA ALA A 30 23.87 -1.84 -4.25
C ALA A 30 24.56 -1.31 -2.98
N SER A 31 24.34 -0.04 -2.63
CA SER A 31 24.87 0.56 -1.42
C SER A 31 24.25 -0.09 -0.16
N VAL A 32 22.94 -0.31 -0.15
CA VAL A 32 22.25 -0.98 0.95
C VAL A 32 22.79 -2.39 1.14
N PHE A 33 22.91 -3.18 0.08
CA PHE A 33 23.45 -4.54 0.16
C PHE A 33 24.89 -4.57 0.66
N LYS A 34 25.72 -3.63 0.20
CA LYS A 34 27.09 -3.50 0.68
C LYS A 34 27.16 -3.17 2.17
N ASN A 35 26.31 -2.26 2.66
CA ASN A 35 26.26 -1.90 4.08
C ASN A 35 25.89 -3.09 4.95
N HIS A 36 24.95 -3.90 4.51
CA HIS A 36 24.52 -5.13 5.19
C HIS A 36 25.42 -6.34 4.93
N ARG A 37 26.48 -6.18 4.13
CA ARG A 37 27.43 -7.26 3.76
C ARG A 37 26.74 -8.47 3.15
N ILE A 38 25.73 -8.24 2.35
CA ILE A 38 24.99 -9.27 1.61
C ILE A 38 25.12 -9.04 0.12
N THR A 39 24.96 -10.10 -0.63
CA THR A 39 24.80 -10.06 -2.08
C THR A 39 23.33 -9.93 -2.47
N GLN A 40 23.05 -9.47 -3.68
CA GLN A 40 21.70 -9.45 -4.21
C GLN A 40 21.09 -10.86 -4.22
N ALA A 41 21.85 -11.89 -4.57
CA ALA A 41 21.38 -13.27 -4.60
C ALA A 41 20.95 -13.78 -3.20
N GLU A 42 21.66 -13.40 -2.14
CA GLU A 42 21.28 -13.71 -0.76
C GLU A 42 20.03 -12.97 -0.33
N PHE A 43 19.90 -11.70 -0.72
CA PHE A 43 18.69 -10.92 -0.48
C PHE A 43 17.49 -11.57 -1.18
N ASP A 44 17.62 -11.86 -2.48
CA ASP A 44 16.57 -12.48 -3.29
C ASP A 44 16.16 -13.85 -2.73
N SER A 45 17.13 -14.67 -2.35
CA SER A 45 16.86 -15.98 -1.74
C SER A 45 16.13 -15.86 -0.41
N SER A 46 16.50 -14.86 0.41
CA SER A 46 15.82 -14.58 1.66
C SER A 46 14.40 -14.10 1.44
N LEU A 47 14.17 -13.23 0.46
CA LEU A 47 12.82 -12.79 0.10
C LEU A 47 11.94 -13.93 -0.40
N VAL A 48 12.46 -14.85 -1.22
CA VAL A 48 11.73 -16.08 -1.63
C VAL A 48 11.33 -16.92 -0.42
N TYR A 49 12.17 -17.02 0.61
CA TYR A 49 11.80 -17.68 1.85
C TYR A 49 10.63 -16.97 2.54
N TYR A 50 10.70 -15.64 2.67
CA TYR A 50 9.67 -14.85 3.35
C TYR A 50 8.36 -14.78 2.56
N THR A 51 8.38 -14.82 1.24
CA THR A 51 7.14 -14.92 0.44
C THR A 51 6.36 -16.20 0.71
N ARG A 52 7.06 -17.29 1.03
CA ARG A 52 6.42 -18.54 1.45
C ARG A 52 5.96 -18.52 2.92
N HIS A 53 6.37 -17.52 3.69
CA HIS A 53 6.04 -17.32 5.09
C HIS A 53 5.50 -15.90 5.27
N ALA A 54 4.37 -15.62 4.63
CA ALA A 54 3.80 -14.28 4.53
C ALA A 54 3.45 -13.69 5.91
N ASP A 55 3.06 -14.50 6.88
CA ASP A 55 2.86 -14.11 8.27
C ASP A 55 4.11 -13.47 8.89
N ARG A 56 5.30 -14.00 8.58
CA ARG A 56 6.58 -13.45 9.03
C ARG A 56 6.95 -12.19 8.29
N LEU A 57 6.68 -12.15 6.99
CA LEU A 57 6.94 -10.98 6.16
C LEU A 57 6.08 -9.80 6.62
N GLN A 58 4.80 -10.03 6.90
CA GLN A 58 3.89 -9.03 7.43
C GLN A 58 4.41 -8.41 8.73
N LYS A 59 4.84 -9.25 9.69
CA LYS A 59 5.45 -8.76 10.95
C LYS A 59 6.68 -7.90 10.72
N ILE A 60 7.53 -8.28 9.77
CA ILE A 60 8.71 -7.48 9.43
C ILE A 60 8.28 -6.11 8.91
N TYR A 61 7.28 -6.05 8.01
CA TYR A 61 6.82 -4.78 7.47
C TYR A 61 6.09 -3.92 8.51
N GLU A 62 5.33 -4.50 9.42
CA GLU A 62 4.76 -3.79 10.57
C GLU A 62 5.85 -3.09 11.39
N ASN A 63 6.94 -3.81 11.69
CA ASN A 63 8.09 -3.25 12.42
C ASN A 63 8.81 -2.17 11.61
N VAL A 64 9.03 -2.38 10.31
CA VAL A 64 9.67 -1.40 9.42
C VAL A 64 8.85 -0.12 9.37
N THR A 65 7.54 -0.23 9.17
CA THR A 65 6.62 0.93 9.16
C THR A 65 6.69 1.70 10.48
N LYS A 66 6.63 0.98 11.61
CA LYS A 66 6.74 1.61 12.93
C LYS A 66 8.06 2.37 13.08
N ARG A 67 9.20 1.77 12.72
CA ARG A 67 10.51 2.43 12.82
C ARG A 67 10.59 3.68 11.95
N LEU A 68 10.12 3.61 10.70
CA LEU A 68 10.10 4.78 9.80
C LEU A 68 9.23 5.91 10.36
N THR A 69 8.09 5.55 10.96
CA THR A 69 7.21 6.52 11.62
C THR A 69 7.88 7.16 12.83
N ASP A 70 8.45 6.35 13.74
CA ASP A 70 9.12 6.83 14.94
C ASP A 70 10.32 7.75 14.60
N GLU A 71 11.05 7.44 13.53
CA GLU A 71 12.15 8.27 13.06
C GLU A 71 11.67 9.57 12.41
N ALA A 72 10.62 9.54 11.62
CA ALA A 72 9.99 10.74 11.07
C ALA A 72 9.54 11.70 12.18
N VAL A 73 8.93 11.16 13.27
CA VAL A 73 8.60 11.95 14.49
C VAL A 73 9.83 12.57 15.09
N SER A 74 10.90 11.79 15.24
CA SER A 74 12.15 12.26 15.87
C SER A 74 12.83 13.38 15.06
N LEU A 75 12.61 13.39 13.75
CA LEU A 75 13.10 14.41 12.83
C LEU A 75 12.18 15.64 12.71
N GLY A 76 11.11 15.67 13.52
CA GLY A 76 10.22 16.83 13.63
C GLY A 76 9.03 16.80 12.67
N ALA A 77 8.74 15.67 12.03
CA ALA A 77 7.48 15.51 11.34
C ALA A 77 6.32 15.68 12.33
N SER A 78 5.36 16.53 12.00
CA SER A 78 4.22 16.78 12.88
C SER A 78 3.31 15.55 12.93
N ALA A 79 2.54 15.41 14.02
CA ALA A 79 1.51 14.38 14.12
C ALA A 79 0.50 14.45 12.95
N SER A 80 0.33 15.60 12.31
CA SER A 80 -0.47 15.77 11.10
C SER A 80 0.24 15.26 9.83
N ASP A 81 1.56 15.37 9.76
CA ASP A 81 2.34 14.82 8.66
C ASP A 81 2.42 13.30 8.78
N ILE A 82 2.47 12.80 10.02
CA ILE A 82 2.46 11.38 10.36
C ILE A 82 1.05 10.84 10.49
N GLY A 83 0.08 11.64 10.93
CA GLY A 83 -1.36 11.31 10.95
C GLY A 83 -1.92 11.13 9.54
N ASN A 84 -1.19 11.61 8.56
CA ASN A 84 -1.32 11.10 7.20
C ASN A 84 -0.94 9.61 7.08
N PHE A 85 -0.26 9.03 8.07
CA PHE A 85 0.19 7.64 8.14
C PHE A 85 -0.49 6.80 9.24
N GLY A 86 -1.27 7.37 10.10
CA GLY A 86 -1.97 6.66 11.19
C GLY A 86 -2.91 7.57 11.95
N GLU A 87 -4.07 7.04 12.19
CA GLU A 87 -5.13 7.46 13.10
C GLU A 87 -5.22 8.96 13.42
N ASN A 88 -6.21 9.62 12.87
CA ASN A 88 -7.24 10.38 13.58
C ASN A 88 -7.99 11.30 12.62
N ALA A 89 -9.24 10.95 12.41
CA ALA A 89 -10.24 11.79 11.80
C ALA A 89 -10.32 13.13 12.58
N SER A 90 -9.86 14.21 11.98
CA SER A 90 -10.25 15.52 12.43
C SER A 90 -11.72 15.73 12.08
N SER A 91 -12.50 16.22 13.02
CA SER A 91 -13.88 16.63 12.79
C SER A 91 -13.90 17.87 11.91
N GLY A 92 -13.92 17.68 10.61
CA GLY A 92 -14.02 18.72 9.59
C GLY A 92 -14.78 18.18 8.37
N ASP A 93 -15.02 19.02 7.36
CA ASP A 93 -15.66 18.63 6.11
C ASP A 93 -14.85 17.59 5.32
N THR A 94 -13.59 17.38 5.69
CA THR A 94 -12.71 16.35 5.13
C THR A 94 -12.14 15.49 6.26
N ALA A 95 -12.49 14.21 6.29
CA ALA A 95 -12.07 13.29 7.34
C ALA A 95 -11.52 12.00 6.73
N ASN A 96 -10.42 11.49 7.30
CA ASN A 96 -9.96 10.14 7.00
C ASN A 96 -10.81 9.13 7.79
N VAL A 97 -11.58 8.32 7.09
CA VAL A 97 -12.48 7.31 7.67
C VAL A 97 -11.91 5.90 7.63
N TRP A 98 -10.66 5.75 7.18
CA TRP A 98 -9.95 4.48 7.18
C TRP A 98 -9.69 4.00 8.61
N LYS A 99 -10.08 2.76 8.92
CA LYS A 99 -9.97 2.16 10.27
C LYS A 99 -9.06 0.93 10.32
N GLU A 100 -8.62 0.46 9.16
CA GLU A 100 -7.75 -0.71 9.03
C GLU A 100 -6.26 -0.31 9.01
N ALA A 101 -5.37 -1.27 8.87
CA ALA A 101 -3.94 -1.00 8.76
C ALA A 101 -3.64 -0.08 7.57
N ALA A 102 -2.80 0.94 7.79
CA ALA A 102 -2.43 1.90 6.74
C ALA A 102 -1.43 1.32 5.71
N SER A 103 -1.01 0.07 5.91
CA SER A 103 -0.10 -0.63 5.00
C SER A 103 -0.37 -2.12 4.99
N CYS A 104 -0.14 -2.75 3.83
CA CYS A 104 -0.20 -4.20 3.68
C CYS A 104 0.83 -4.68 2.67
N VAL A 105 1.07 -5.99 2.67
CA VAL A 105 1.98 -6.66 1.75
C VAL A 105 1.20 -7.74 1.02
N LEU A 106 1.18 -7.65 -0.30
CA LEU A 106 0.55 -8.65 -1.15
C LEU A 106 1.60 -9.46 -1.90
N THR A 107 1.38 -10.75 -1.98
CA THR A 107 2.14 -11.70 -2.78
C THR A 107 1.21 -12.29 -3.85
N THR A 108 1.74 -13.00 -4.81
CA THR A 108 0.89 -13.69 -5.82
C THR A 108 0.26 -14.99 -5.29
N GLN A 109 0.54 -15.37 -4.04
CA GLN A 109 0.07 -16.62 -3.44
C GLN A 109 -1.17 -16.43 -2.59
N VAL A 110 -2.19 -17.26 -2.82
CA VAL A 110 -3.41 -17.31 -2.00
C VAL A 110 -3.08 -17.83 -0.58
N PRO A 111 -3.62 -17.24 0.48
CA PRO A 111 -4.61 -16.17 0.54
C PRO A 111 -4.01 -14.74 0.59
N TYR A 112 -2.71 -14.60 0.55
CA TYR A 112 -1.99 -13.34 0.72
C TYR A 112 -1.93 -12.47 -0.55
N ASN A 113 -2.70 -12.84 -1.55
CA ASN A 113 -2.81 -12.11 -2.82
C ASN A 113 -3.94 -11.07 -2.83
N VAL A 114 -4.74 -11.00 -1.78
CA VAL A 114 -5.87 -10.06 -1.67
C VAL A 114 -5.95 -9.53 -0.24
N GLU A 115 -6.08 -8.22 -0.13
CA GLU A 115 -6.48 -7.52 1.09
C GLU A 115 -7.81 -6.87 0.83
N SER A 116 -8.83 -7.20 1.63
CA SER A 116 -10.19 -6.67 1.47
C SER A 116 -10.61 -5.89 2.72
N PHE A 117 -11.37 -4.83 2.52
CA PHE A 117 -11.92 -4.02 3.59
C PHE A 117 -13.42 -3.83 3.46
N TYR A 118 -14.05 -3.61 4.61
CA TYR A 118 -15.47 -3.32 4.71
C TYR A 118 -15.72 -2.32 5.84
N LEU A 119 -16.37 -1.22 5.50
CA LEU A 119 -16.73 -0.15 6.42
C LEU A 119 -18.24 0.08 6.35
N LYS A 120 -18.89 0.04 7.50
CA LYS A 120 -20.27 0.45 7.60
C LYS A 120 -20.31 1.96 7.84
N ALA A 121 -21.13 2.67 7.08
CA ALA A 121 -21.30 4.10 7.28
C ALA A 121 -21.86 4.39 8.68
N ASP A 122 -21.30 5.38 9.31
CA ASP A 122 -21.72 5.91 10.61
C ASP A 122 -22.15 7.39 10.46
N THR A 123 -22.29 8.09 11.56
CA THR A 123 -22.69 9.50 11.58
C THR A 123 -21.68 10.46 10.93
N ALA A 124 -20.49 9.95 10.56
CA ALA A 124 -19.49 10.73 9.85
C ALA A 124 -19.80 10.91 8.38
N TYR A 125 -20.70 10.09 7.79
CA TYR A 125 -21.04 10.16 6.36
C TYR A 125 -22.28 11.03 6.13
N HIS A 126 -22.22 11.88 5.10
CA HIS A 126 -23.30 12.78 4.74
C HIS A 126 -23.74 12.55 3.28
N LYS A 127 -24.96 12.97 2.97
CA LYS A 127 -25.50 12.92 1.59
C LYS A 127 -24.74 13.88 0.68
N GLY A 128 -24.24 13.39 -0.43
CA GLY A 128 -23.43 14.16 -1.37
C GLY A 128 -21.92 14.07 -1.09
N ASP A 129 -21.51 13.19 -0.19
CA ASP A 129 -20.08 12.99 0.10
C ASP A 129 -19.33 12.43 -1.11
N ARG A 130 -18.07 12.82 -1.20
CA ARG A 130 -17.09 12.25 -2.11
C ARG A 130 -16.11 11.39 -1.31
N LEU A 131 -15.98 10.12 -1.68
CA LEU A 131 -15.00 9.22 -1.10
C LEU A 131 -13.79 9.08 -2.03
N ILE A 132 -12.61 9.22 -1.46
CA ILE A 132 -11.33 9.05 -2.15
C ILE A 132 -10.51 8.01 -1.40
N LEU A 133 -10.35 6.82 -1.99
CA LEU A 133 -9.37 5.84 -1.55
C LEU A 133 -8.03 6.19 -2.19
N SER A 134 -7.02 6.45 -1.39
CA SER A 134 -5.66 6.76 -1.86
C SER A 134 -4.63 5.87 -1.16
N PHE A 135 -3.58 5.51 -1.88
CA PHE A 135 -2.49 4.66 -1.37
C PHE A 135 -1.29 4.74 -2.31
N ASP A 136 -0.14 4.34 -1.79
CA ASP A 136 1.11 4.22 -2.54
C ASP A 136 1.42 2.74 -2.75
N THR A 137 1.94 2.39 -3.92
CA THR A 137 2.38 1.04 -4.22
C THR A 137 3.88 0.99 -4.49
N GLN A 138 4.52 -0.05 -4.00
CA GLN A 138 5.90 -0.38 -4.34
C GLN A 138 5.98 -1.87 -4.73
N PHE A 139 6.39 -2.13 -5.96
CA PHE A 139 6.59 -3.48 -6.45
C PHE A 139 8.05 -3.92 -6.31
N ILE A 140 8.25 -5.11 -5.76
CA ILE A 140 9.53 -5.81 -5.74
C ILE A 140 9.36 -7.07 -6.59
N TYR A 141 9.84 -7.00 -7.82
CA TYR A 141 9.65 -8.04 -8.83
C TYR A 141 11.00 -8.45 -9.41
N GLN A 142 11.25 -9.76 -9.49
CA GLN A 142 12.40 -10.32 -10.18
C GLN A 142 12.09 -10.60 -11.65
N ASP A 143 10.84 -10.96 -11.97
CA ASP A 143 10.42 -11.35 -13.29
C ASP A 143 8.89 -11.20 -13.44
N GLY A 144 8.43 -11.07 -14.69
CA GLY A 144 7.01 -11.03 -15.04
C GLY A 144 6.40 -9.65 -15.02
N TYR A 145 5.12 -9.61 -15.34
CA TYR A 145 4.32 -8.39 -15.36
C TYR A 145 3.77 -8.09 -13.97
N LYS A 146 3.75 -6.82 -13.62
CA LYS A 146 3.10 -6.29 -12.42
C LYS A 146 1.60 -6.20 -12.73
N ASP A 147 0.80 -7.00 -12.07
CA ASP A 147 -0.65 -7.06 -12.28
C ASP A 147 -1.37 -6.97 -10.94
N GLY A 148 -1.47 -5.75 -10.46
CA GLY A 148 -2.26 -5.42 -9.28
C GLY A 148 -3.63 -4.83 -9.69
N VAL A 149 -4.61 -5.03 -8.84
CA VAL A 149 -5.95 -4.47 -9.01
C VAL A 149 -6.42 -3.87 -7.69
N ALA A 150 -6.95 -2.66 -7.75
CA ALA A 150 -7.64 -2.03 -6.64
C ALA A 150 -9.09 -1.73 -7.02
N MET A 151 -10.00 -1.98 -6.09
CA MET A 151 -11.42 -1.69 -6.25
C MET A 151 -11.97 -0.96 -5.03
N LEU A 152 -12.74 0.08 -5.29
CA LEU A 152 -13.60 0.75 -4.30
C LEU A 152 -15.06 0.56 -4.73
N SER A 153 -15.91 0.19 -3.79
CA SER A 153 -17.35 0.03 -3.98
C SER A 153 -18.10 0.74 -2.87
N VAL A 154 -19.11 1.48 -3.24
CA VAL A 154 -20.00 2.20 -2.33
C VAL A 154 -21.42 1.75 -2.55
N LYS A 155 -22.07 1.28 -1.49
CA LYS A 155 -23.50 0.97 -1.47
C LYS A 155 -24.25 2.12 -0.82
N PHE A 156 -25.25 2.62 -1.52
CA PHE A 156 -26.09 3.73 -1.08
C PHE A 156 -27.31 3.24 -0.29
N GLU A 157 -28.01 4.16 0.39
CA GLU A 157 -29.19 3.83 1.19
C GLU A 157 -30.36 3.26 0.37
N ASN A 158 -30.43 3.57 -0.92
CA ASN A 158 -31.40 3.00 -1.85
C ASN A 158 -30.98 1.61 -2.40
N ASP A 159 -29.96 0.98 -1.82
CA ASP A 159 -29.34 -0.29 -2.21
C ASP A 159 -28.67 -0.31 -3.59
N SER A 160 -28.58 0.84 -4.29
CA SER A 160 -27.72 0.94 -5.49
C SER A 160 -26.23 0.88 -5.12
N VAL A 161 -25.41 0.44 -6.05
CA VAL A 161 -23.96 0.27 -5.85
C VAL A 161 -23.20 1.00 -6.96
N ALA A 162 -22.27 1.84 -6.55
CA ALA A 162 -21.24 2.39 -7.43
C ALA A 162 -19.90 1.69 -7.15
N ALA A 163 -19.19 1.29 -8.18
CA ALA A 163 -17.88 0.66 -8.04
C ALA A 163 -16.91 1.20 -9.09
N ARG A 164 -15.65 1.36 -8.68
CA ARG A 164 -14.54 1.70 -9.57
C ARG A 164 -13.36 0.78 -9.34
N THR A 165 -12.72 0.39 -10.41
CA THR A 165 -11.56 -0.48 -10.43
C THR A 165 -10.42 0.20 -11.19
N ILE A 166 -9.21 0.06 -10.69
CA ILE A 166 -7.99 0.52 -11.36
C ILE A 166 -6.96 -0.59 -11.40
N HIS A 167 -6.12 -0.59 -12.43
CA HIS A 167 -4.96 -1.46 -12.53
C HIS A 167 -3.72 -0.79 -11.92
N LEU A 168 -2.92 -1.59 -11.22
CA LEU A 168 -1.70 -1.18 -10.54
C LEU A 168 -0.53 -1.88 -11.24
N SER A 169 0.18 -1.16 -12.09
CA SER A 169 1.29 -1.69 -12.89
C SER A 169 2.64 -1.06 -12.56
N GLU A 170 2.65 -0.01 -11.75
CA GLU A 170 3.83 0.76 -11.42
C GLU A 170 3.93 1.02 -9.92
N SER A 171 5.14 1.30 -9.44
CA SER A 171 5.35 1.81 -8.09
C SER A 171 5.04 3.30 -8.09
N SER A 172 3.85 3.66 -7.66
CA SER A 172 3.32 5.02 -7.74
C SER A 172 2.22 5.26 -6.72
N HIS A 173 1.81 6.52 -6.62
CA HIS A 173 0.60 6.91 -5.90
C HIS A 173 -0.65 6.65 -6.75
N TYR A 174 -1.68 6.07 -6.14
CA TYR A 174 -2.95 5.78 -6.78
C TYR A 174 -4.11 6.36 -5.97
N SER A 175 -5.16 6.77 -6.68
CA SER A 175 -6.40 7.20 -6.06
C SER A 175 -7.63 6.75 -6.84
N ILE A 176 -8.67 6.38 -6.10
CA ILE A 176 -9.98 6.01 -6.64
C ILE A 176 -11.03 6.89 -5.96
N ALA A 177 -11.82 7.61 -6.74
CA ALA A 177 -12.88 8.46 -6.20
C ALA A 177 -14.27 7.98 -6.63
N ILE A 178 -15.23 7.98 -5.69
CA ILE A 178 -16.65 7.78 -5.94
C ILE A 178 -17.40 8.93 -5.26
N GLU A 179 -18.31 9.56 -5.99
CA GLU A 179 -19.12 10.68 -5.53
C GLU A 179 -20.59 10.26 -5.41
N ASP A 180 -21.27 10.77 -4.38
CA ASP A 180 -22.72 10.63 -4.20
C ASP A 180 -23.46 11.81 -4.84
N ASP A 181 -23.34 11.96 -6.18
CA ASP A 181 -23.94 13.05 -6.95
C ASP A 181 -25.46 13.14 -6.78
N ALA A 182 -26.09 11.99 -6.60
CA ALA A 182 -27.55 11.90 -6.43
C ALA A 182 -28.03 12.13 -5.00
N ARG A 183 -27.09 12.40 -4.05
CA ARG A 183 -27.38 12.61 -2.62
C ARG A 183 -28.20 11.48 -1.99
N LEU A 184 -27.89 10.26 -2.34
CA LEU A 184 -28.60 9.08 -1.85
C LEU A 184 -28.25 8.76 -0.40
N GLY A 185 -27.05 9.11 0.03
CA GLY A 185 -26.47 8.72 1.31
C GLY A 185 -25.72 7.39 1.21
N ILE A 186 -24.54 7.35 1.83
CA ILE A 186 -23.67 6.19 1.84
C ILE A 186 -24.07 5.25 2.97
N LYS A 187 -24.28 3.97 2.68
CA LYS A 187 -24.66 2.92 3.63
C LYS A 187 -23.48 2.04 4.01
N GLU A 188 -22.71 1.62 3.02
CA GLU A 188 -21.58 0.71 3.17
C GLU A 188 -20.49 1.07 2.16
N VAL A 189 -19.24 0.93 2.58
CA VAL A 189 -18.06 1.08 1.72
C VAL A 189 -17.26 -0.21 1.80
N SER A 190 -16.90 -0.77 0.66
CA SER A 190 -16.09 -1.97 0.58
C SER A 190 -15.11 -1.89 -0.57
N GLY A 191 -14.10 -2.72 -0.54
CA GLY A 191 -13.14 -2.79 -1.62
C GLY A 191 -12.09 -3.83 -1.37
N PHE A 192 -11.16 -3.92 -2.28
CA PHE A 192 -10.00 -4.79 -2.15
C PHE A 192 -8.80 -4.24 -2.92
N LEU A 193 -7.65 -4.68 -2.48
CA LEU A 193 -6.38 -4.58 -3.18
C LEU A 193 -5.93 -6.01 -3.49
N SER A 194 -5.52 -6.29 -4.70
CA SER A 194 -5.07 -7.64 -5.07
C SER A 194 -3.84 -7.61 -5.96
N LEU A 195 -3.05 -8.67 -5.87
CA LEU A 195 -1.92 -8.93 -6.72
C LEU A 195 -2.14 -10.26 -7.44
N GLN A 196 -2.11 -10.24 -8.77
CA GLN A 196 -2.33 -11.43 -9.58
C GLN A 196 -1.01 -11.98 -10.10
N ASP A 197 -0.96 -13.28 -10.32
CA ASP A 197 0.19 -13.91 -10.96
C ASP A 197 0.02 -13.90 -12.49
N SER A 198 1.12 -13.67 -13.18
CA SER A 198 1.13 -13.73 -14.64
C SER A 198 1.01 -15.19 -15.10
N PRO A 199 0.19 -15.51 -16.10
CA PRO A 199 -0.08 -16.90 -16.52
C PRO A 199 1.15 -17.74 -16.88
N ASN A 200 2.25 -17.09 -17.23
CA ASN A 200 3.51 -17.74 -17.66
C ASN A 200 4.69 -17.46 -16.71
N ALA A 201 4.41 -16.95 -15.52
CA ALA A 201 5.46 -16.58 -14.60
C ALA A 201 6.01 -17.80 -13.85
N SER A 202 7.30 -17.79 -13.56
CA SER A 202 7.92 -18.80 -12.72
C SER A 202 7.37 -18.75 -11.29
N ALA A 203 6.93 -19.88 -10.77
CA ALA A 203 6.46 -20.00 -9.39
C ALA A 203 7.56 -19.75 -8.32
N THR A 204 8.81 -19.66 -8.76
CA THR A 204 9.97 -19.49 -7.87
C THR A 204 10.51 -18.06 -7.84
N THR A 205 9.97 -17.15 -8.66
CA THR A 205 10.43 -15.76 -8.70
C THR A 205 9.68 -14.91 -7.68
N LEU A 206 10.40 -13.94 -7.11
CA LEU A 206 9.85 -13.01 -6.15
C LEU A 206 8.90 -12.02 -6.82
N LYS A 207 7.69 -11.94 -6.29
CA LYS A 207 6.67 -10.98 -6.69
C LYS A 207 5.93 -10.50 -5.48
N ILE A 208 6.22 -9.27 -5.07
CA ILE A 208 5.61 -8.61 -3.93
C ILE A 208 5.11 -7.25 -4.37
N MET A 209 3.94 -6.87 -3.88
CA MET A 209 3.46 -5.50 -3.89
C MET A 209 3.30 -5.04 -2.44
N PHE A 210 4.10 -4.08 -2.04
CA PHE A 210 3.91 -3.35 -0.80
C PHE A 210 2.97 -2.19 -1.07
N VAL A 211 1.93 -2.07 -0.26
CA VAL A 211 0.98 -0.97 -0.29
C VAL A 211 1.10 -0.20 1.01
N SER A 212 1.23 1.10 0.93
CA SER A 212 1.38 1.99 2.09
C SER A 212 0.51 3.23 1.94
N ASN A 213 0.41 4.00 3.02
CA ASN A 213 -0.38 5.23 3.05
C ASN A 213 -1.84 5.04 2.64
N ILE A 214 -2.42 3.88 2.99
CA ILE A 214 -3.82 3.61 2.66
C ILE A 214 -4.71 4.54 3.46
N ARG A 215 -5.53 5.30 2.75
CA ARG A 215 -6.48 6.27 3.32
C ARG A 215 -7.79 6.22 2.57
N LEU A 216 -8.86 6.37 3.28
CA LEU A 216 -10.17 6.64 2.72
C LEU A 216 -10.64 8.00 3.22
N VAL A 217 -10.56 9.00 2.37
CA VAL A 217 -10.92 10.37 2.69
C VAL A 217 -12.33 10.63 2.17
N ARG A 218 -13.12 11.24 3.06
CA ARG A 218 -14.46 11.70 2.76
C ARG A 218 -14.44 13.19 2.52
#